data_3e3c5243817178caf7229679063711b4
#
_entry.id   3e3c5243817178caf7229679063711b4
#
_cell.length_a   1.000
_cell.length_b   1.000
_cell.length_c   1.000
_cell.angle_alpha   90.00
_cell.angle_beta   90.00
_cell.angle_gamma   90.00
#
_symmetry.space_group_name_H-M   'P 1'
#
loop_
_entity.id
_entity.type
_entity.pdbx_description
1 polymer ?
#
loop_
_entity_poly.entity_id
_entity_poly.type
_entity_poly.pdbx_seq_one_letter_code
_entity_poly.pdbx_strand_id
1 'polypeptide(L)'
;MLEIKNLTYKYENHIALNNINLKIEKGEKIAILGNNGSGKTTFFLCCNGVYKTKNAVSFNGDYEPKTLRRNVGLVFQDADTQIIGNTVEKEISFGLMNFGFTKEQTKEKIDYAISAMNLEEMRNRPTYYLSGGEKKRVTIADIIALETEIIFFDEPTASLDPANIEKFKNTINKLDKTIVISTHDIDFAYEWADRFIIFNNGNIIADGNYAIFEKNDIIEKANLRKPILWQTMEVMGYKDYSKYPRSIEELKKNYGEIK
;
A
#
# COMPACT_ATOMS: atom_id res chain seq x y z
N MET A 1 8.26 -13.83 -1.61
CA MET A 1 7.27 -14.12 -0.56
C MET A 1 7.70 -13.50 0.76
N LEU A 2 6.84 -12.73 1.37
CA LEU A 2 7.06 -12.16 2.71
C LEU A 2 6.27 -12.98 3.73
N GLU A 3 6.97 -13.49 4.75
CA GLU A 3 6.36 -14.31 5.79
C GLU A 3 6.50 -13.64 7.16
N ILE A 4 5.39 -13.57 7.87
CA ILE A 4 5.28 -12.98 9.19
C ILE A 4 4.80 -14.07 10.15
N LYS A 5 5.57 -14.35 11.22
CA LYS A 5 5.26 -15.37 12.22
C LYS A 5 5.35 -14.81 13.63
N ASN A 6 4.25 -14.89 14.35
CA ASN A 6 4.14 -14.50 15.77
C ASN A 6 4.68 -13.08 16.04
N LEU A 7 4.51 -12.15 15.08
CA LEU A 7 5.01 -10.80 15.21
C LEU A 7 4.27 -10.07 16.32
N THR A 8 5.01 -9.73 17.37
CA THR A 8 4.57 -8.86 18.46
C THR A 8 5.52 -7.69 18.56
N TYR A 9 4.97 -6.47 18.54
CA TYR A 9 5.74 -5.24 18.64
C TYR A 9 5.17 -4.32 19.72
N LYS A 10 6.04 -3.75 20.56
CA LYS A 10 5.68 -2.87 21.66
C LYS A 10 6.42 -1.55 21.57
N TYR A 11 5.69 -0.47 21.77
CA TYR A 11 6.25 0.84 22.13
C TYR A 11 6.20 0.97 23.63
N GLU A 12 7.35 0.96 24.32
CA GLU A 12 7.41 1.02 25.77
C GLU A 12 6.40 0.06 26.44
N ASN A 13 5.28 0.59 26.93
CA ASN A 13 4.25 -0.17 27.61
C ASN A 13 3.02 -0.51 26.75
N HIS A 14 2.97 -0.04 25.48
CA HIS A 14 1.85 -0.25 24.57
C HIS A 14 2.16 -1.35 23.55
N ILE A 15 1.32 -2.38 23.48
CA ILE A 15 1.40 -3.43 22.44
C ILE A 15 0.73 -2.88 21.18
N ALA A 16 1.53 -2.55 20.17
CA ALA A 16 1.06 -2.05 18.87
C ALA A 16 0.69 -3.17 17.91
N LEU A 17 1.39 -4.32 17.99
CA LEU A 17 1.08 -5.53 17.23
C LEU A 17 1.13 -6.73 18.18
N ASN A 18 0.15 -7.62 18.08
CA ASN A 18 0.01 -8.76 18.97
C ASN A 18 -0.15 -10.06 18.18
N ASN A 19 0.91 -10.88 18.17
CA ASN A 19 0.92 -12.21 17.57
C ASN A 19 0.41 -12.27 16.12
N ILE A 20 0.88 -11.35 15.27
CA ILE A 20 0.50 -11.31 13.85
C ILE A 20 1.14 -12.47 13.11
N ASN A 21 0.31 -13.22 12.39
CA ASN A 21 0.71 -14.28 11.49
C ASN A 21 0.11 -14.01 10.11
N LEU A 22 0.95 -13.85 9.10
CA LEU A 22 0.54 -13.48 7.75
C LEU A 22 1.56 -13.93 6.72
N LYS A 23 1.09 -14.25 5.52
CA LYS A 23 1.92 -14.54 4.37
C LYS A 23 1.45 -13.69 3.20
N ILE A 24 2.38 -13.01 2.55
CA ILE A 24 2.13 -12.18 1.37
C ILE A 24 2.87 -12.82 0.20
N GLU A 25 2.11 -13.22 -0.81
CA GLU A 25 2.62 -13.87 -2.00
C GLU A 25 2.96 -12.86 -3.10
N LYS A 26 3.69 -13.31 -4.09
CA LYS A 26 4.05 -12.47 -5.23
C LYS A 26 2.81 -12.13 -6.08
N GLY A 27 2.69 -10.86 -6.46
CA GLY A 27 1.64 -10.37 -7.35
C GLY A 27 0.31 -10.07 -6.67
N GLU A 28 0.19 -10.25 -5.34
CA GLU A 28 -1.05 -9.92 -4.63
C GLU A 28 -1.30 -8.40 -4.59
N LYS A 29 -2.59 -8.04 -4.67
CA LYS A 29 -3.13 -6.70 -4.40
C LYS A 29 -3.90 -6.74 -3.09
N ILE A 30 -3.30 -6.21 -2.03
CA ILE A 30 -3.82 -6.33 -0.67
C ILE A 30 -4.22 -4.95 -0.14
N ALA A 31 -5.43 -4.84 0.42
CA ALA A 31 -5.83 -3.72 1.24
C ALA A 31 -5.79 -4.09 2.73
N ILE A 32 -5.07 -3.31 3.52
CA ILE A 32 -5.09 -3.37 4.97
C ILE A 32 -6.03 -2.30 5.51
N LEU A 33 -7.13 -2.73 6.09
CA LEU A 33 -8.18 -1.89 6.65
C LEU A 33 -8.09 -1.85 8.18
N GLY A 34 -8.59 -0.78 8.76
CA GLY A 34 -8.66 -0.62 10.22
C GLY A 34 -8.54 0.84 10.63
N ASN A 35 -8.98 1.15 11.84
CA ASN A 35 -8.95 2.50 12.38
C ASN A 35 -7.54 3.05 12.58
N ASN A 36 -7.44 4.36 12.78
CA ASN A 36 -6.20 4.98 13.24
C ASN A 36 -5.77 4.35 14.57
N GLY A 37 -4.47 4.06 14.70
CA GLY A 37 -3.93 3.38 15.86
C GLY A 37 -4.13 1.85 15.88
N SER A 38 -4.73 1.23 14.85
CA SER A 38 -4.92 -0.24 14.82
C SER A 38 -3.62 -1.04 14.58
N GLY A 39 -2.49 -0.37 14.26
CA GLY A 39 -1.18 -1.00 14.09
C GLY A 39 -0.69 -1.07 12.63
N LYS A 40 -1.41 -0.55 11.62
CA LYS A 40 -1.07 -0.66 10.20
C LYS A 40 0.32 -0.11 9.86
N THR A 41 0.62 1.12 10.21
CA THR A 41 1.93 1.75 10.00
C THR A 41 3.05 1.00 10.72
N THR A 42 2.81 0.58 11.97
CA THR A 42 3.76 -0.23 12.74
C THR A 42 4.05 -1.56 12.05
N PHE A 43 3.02 -2.21 11.52
CA PHE A 43 3.15 -3.44 10.73
C PHE A 43 4.03 -3.22 9.49
N PHE A 44 3.82 -2.14 8.75
CA PHE A 44 4.63 -1.79 7.58
C PHE A 44 6.10 -1.55 7.94
N LEU A 45 6.37 -0.82 9.03
CA LEU A 45 7.73 -0.55 9.51
C LEU A 45 8.45 -1.83 9.97
N CYS A 46 7.72 -2.78 10.56
CA CYS A 46 8.25 -4.10 10.88
C CYS A 46 8.56 -4.92 9.61
N CYS A 47 7.66 -4.92 8.63
CA CYS A 47 7.82 -5.67 7.39
C CYS A 47 8.94 -5.13 6.50
N ASN A 48 9.15 -3.81 6.49
CA ASN A 48 10.26 -3.18 5.77
C ASN A 48 11.62 -3.36 6.51
N GLY A 49 11.62 -3.79 7.78
CA GLY A 49 12.84 -3.96 8.59
C GLY A 49 13.40 -2.67 9.17
N VAL A 50 12.60 -1.58 9.23
CA VAL A 50 12.91 -0.37 10.02
C VAL A 50 12.87 -0.73 11.49
N TYR A 51 11.84 -1.45 11.92
CA TYR A 51 11.75 -1.95 13.28
C TYR A 51 12.27 -3.39 13.39
N LYS A 52 13.11 -3.63 14.41
CA LYS A 52 13.65 -4.97 14.68
C LYS A 52 12.56 -5.90 15.20
N THR A 53 12.40 -7.06 14.57
CA THR A 53 11.28 -7.99 14.82
C THR A 53 11.69 -9.31 15.44
N LYS A 54 12.93 -9.47 15.89
CA LYS A 54 13.45 -10.71 16.51
C LYS A 54 13.15 -11.97 15.64
N ASN A 55 13.40 -11.88 14.33
CA ASN A 55 13.13 -12.93 13.37
C ASN A 55 11.65 -13.31 13.21
N ALA A 56 10.73 -12.36 13.43
CA ALA A 56 9.31 -12.57 13.18
C ALA A 56 8.91 -12.26 11.73
N VAL A 57 9.75 -11.56 10.95
CA VAL A 57 9.50 -11.21 9.55
C VAL A 57 10.67 -11.70 8.70
N SER A 58 10.37 -12.38 7.61
CA SER A 58 11.38 -12.85 6.64
C SER A 58 10.92 -12.62 5.20
N PHE A 59 11.88 -12.35 4.33
CA PHE A 59 11.68 -12.35 2.88
C PHE A 59 12.42 -13.55 2.27
N ASN A 60 11.66 -14.48 1.68
CA ASN A 60 12.17 -15.76 1.16
C ASN A 60 13.04 -16.54 2.18
N GLY A 61 12.66 -16.49 3.47
CA GLY A 61 13.37 -17.16 4.56
C GLY A 61 14.55 -16.37 5.14
N ASP A 62 14.88 -15.21 4.60
CA ASP A 62 15.92 -14.33 5.13
C ASP A 62 15.30 -13.27 6.06
N TYR A 63 15.81 -13.20 7.30
CA TYR A 63 15.32 -12.33 8.37
C TYR A 63 16.13 -11.02 8.51
N GLU A 64 17.18 -10.86 7.69
CA GLU A 64 18.06 -9.70 7.80
C GLU A 64 17.32 -8.39 7.45
N PRO A 65 17.40 -7.36 8.30
CA PRO A 65 16.73 -6.09 8.04
C PRO A 65 17.17 -5.43 6.73
N LYS A 66 18.39 -5.69 6.27
CA LYS A 66 18.90 -5.19 4.98
C LYS A 66 18.18 -5.86 3.82
N THR A 67 17.93 -7.16 3.90
CA THR A 67 17.16 -7.91 2.89
C THR A 67 15.71 -7.44 2.85
N LEU A 68 15.09 -7.22 4.01
CA LEU A 68 13.74 -6.66 4.08
C LEU A 68 13.67 -5.29 3.41
N ARG A 69 14.54 -4.34 3.76
CA ARG A 69 14.57 -2.99 3.14
C ARG A 69 14.84 -3.01 1.64
N ARG A 70 15.61 -3.99 1.15
CA ARG A 70 15.89 -4.11 -0.29
C ARG A 70 14.67 -4.61 -1.08
N ASN A 71 13.86 -5.47 -0.49
CA ASN A 71 12.77 -6.15 -1.21
C ASN A 71 11.38 -5.59 -0.90
N VAL A 72 11.23 -4.87 0.21
CA VAL A 72 9.97 -4.27 0.65
C VAL A 72 10.12 -2.76 0.67
N GLY A 73 9.61 -2.10 -0.36
CA GLY A 73 9.53 -0.64 -0.42
C GLY A 73 8.41 -0.12 0.49
N LEU A 74 8.57 1.08 1.03
CA LEU A 74 7.56 1.74 1.85
C LEU A 74 7.39 3.18 1.39
N VAL A 75 6.17 3.56 1.06
CA VAL A 75 5.76 4.92 0.72
C VAL A 75 4.84 5.42 1.82
N PHE A 76 5.30 6.42 2.56
CA PHE A 76 4.52 7.02 3.66
C PHE A 76 3.36 7.88 3.17
N GLN A 77 2.40 8.12 4.06
CA GLN A 77 1.26 8.99 3.83
C GLN A 77 1.72 10.38 3.39
N ASP A 78 2.58 10.99 4.17
CA ASP A 78 3.17 12.30 3.92
C ASP A 78 4.51 12.16 3.21
N ALA A 79 4.55 12.56 1.93
CA ALA A 79 5.75 12.54 1.11
C ALA A 79 6.83 13.52 1.63
N ASP A 80 6.47 14.59 2.31
CA ASP A 80 7.42 15.56 2.87
C ASP A 80 8.28 14.96 3.99
N THR A 81 7.76 13.95 4.68
CA THR A 81 8.54 13.22 5.71
C THR A 81 9.54 12.22 5.12
N GLN A 82 9.38 11.87 3.83
CA GLN A 82 10.21 10.88 3.15
C GLN A 82 11.28 11.52 2.27
N ILE A 83 10.97 12.63 1.59
CA ILE A 83 11.86 13.31 0.65
C ILE A 83 12.96 14.05 1.40
N ILE A 84 14.22 13.72 1.09
CA ILE A 84 15.44 14.33 1.67
C ILE A 84 16.35 14.94 0.61
N GLY A 85 16.29 14.48 -0.64
CA GLY A 85 17.05 15.02 -1.77
C GLY A 85 16.55 16.42 -2.17
N ASN A 86 17.47 17.32 -2.49
CA ASN A 86 17.12 18.68 -2.87
C ASN A 86 16.64 18.83 -4.32
N THR A 87 16.77 17.80 -5.18
CA THR A 87 16.15 17.70 -6.51
C THR A 87 15.59 16.31 -6.72
N VAL A 88 14.67 16.14 -7.69
CA VAL A 88 14.04 14.85 -8.01
C VAL A 88 15.09 13.77 -8.31
N GLU A 89 16.06 14.07 -9.16
CA GLU A 89 17.13 13.11 -9.51
C GLU A 89 17.96 12.72 -8.28
N LYS A 90 18.30 13.67 -7.41
CA LYS A 90 19.08 13.40 -6.20
C LYS A 90 18.31 12.59 -5.18
N GLU A 91 16.99 12.80 -5.08
CA GLU A 91 16.13 11.98 -4.24
C GLU A 91 16.20 10.53 -4.67
N ILE A 92 15.89 10.25 -5.95
CA ILE A 92 15.89 8.89 -6.50
C ILE A 92 17.29 8.25 -6.43
N SER A 93 18.36 9.03 -6.59
CA SER A 93 19.73 8.51 -6.50
C SER A 93 20.13 8.10 -5.10
N PHE A 94 19.57 8.70 -4.07
CA PHE A 94 19.98 8.51 -2.68
C PHE A 94 19.82 7.05 -2.22
N GLY A 95 18.67 6.45 -2.47
CA GLY A 95 18.41 5.04 -2.16
C GLY A 95 19.36 4.11 -2.90
N LEU A 96 19.56 4.33 -4.19
CA LEU A 96 20.43 3.53 -5.04
C LEU A 96 21.88 3.54 -4.56
N MET A 97 22.41 4.72 -4.22
CA MET A 97 23.78 4.84 -3.70
C MET A 97 23.97 4.10 -2.36
N ASN A 98 22.98 4.15 -1.47
CA ASN A 98 23.02 3.47 -0.19
C ASN A 98 22.98 1.94 -0.33
N PHE A 99 22.38 1.41 -1.40
CA PHE A 99 22.39 -0.02 -1.72
C PHE A 99 23.60 -0.47 -2.53
N GLY A 100 24.53 0.43 -2.85
CA GLY A 100 25.82 0.12 -3.47
C GLY A 100 25.74 -0.16 -4.97
N PHE A 101 24.78 0.43 -5.67
CA PHE A 101 24.76 0.41 -7.14
C PHE A 101 25.92 1.22 -7.73
N THR A 102 26.45 0.78 -8.88
CA THR A 102 27.45 1.55 -9.62
C THR A 102 26.85 2.83 -10.18
N LYS A 103 27.71 3.78 -10.61
CA LYS A 103 27.21 5.03 -11.22
C LYS A 103 26.39 4.78 -12.49
N GLU A 104 26.81 3.82 -13.30
CA GLU A 104 26.13 3.43 -14.54
C GLU A 104 24.74 2.82 -14.22
N GLN A 105 24.70 1.86 -13.29
CA GLN A 105 23.44 1.26 -12.83
C GLN A 105 22.51 2.31 -12.21
N THR A 106 23.06 3.20 -11.41
CA THR A 106 22.30 4.27 -10.77
C THR A 106 21.64 5.16 -11.82
N LYS A 107 22.39 5.57 -12.86
CA LYS A 107 21.84 6.40 -13.93
C LYS A 107 20.70 5.70 -14.69
N GLU A 108 20.91 4.44 -15.10
CA GLU A 108 19.90 3.65 -15.82
C GLU A 108 18.60 3.51 -15.01
N LYS A 109 18.72 3.20 -13.70
CA LYS A 109 17.57 3.04 -12.81
C LYS A 109 16.84 4.36 -12.56
N ILE A 110 17.55 5.47 -12.44
CA ILE A 110 16.96 6.82 -12.34
C ILE A 110 16.18 7.14 -13.62
N ASP A 111 16.80 6.95 -14.79
CA ASP A 111 16.16 7.23 -16.08
C ASP A 111 14.86 6.41 -16.25
N TYR A 112 14.91 5.13 -15.89
CA TYR A 112 13.72 4.26 -15.88
C TYR A 112 12.62 4.77 -14.90
N ALA A 113 12.97 5.06 -13.65
CA ALA A 113 12.01 5.49 -12.64
C ALA A 113 11.38 6.86 -12.95
N ILE A 114 12.18 7.79 -13.46
CA ILE A 114 11.71 9.11 -13.94
C ILE A 114 10.70 8.93 -15.05
N SER A 115 11.00 8.09 -16.05
CA SER A 115 10.09 7.83 -17.17
C SER A 115 8.81 7.12 -16.71
N ALA A 116 8.93 6.10 -15.86
CA ALA A 116 7.79 5.37 -15.35
C ALA A 116 6.80 6.26 -14.58
N MET A 117 7.28 7.35 -13.98
CA MET A 117 6.48 8.29 -13.18
C MET A 117 6.15 9.60 -13.92
N ASN A 118 6.53 9.76 -15.20
CA ASN A 118 6.38 10.99 -15.99
C ASN A 118 6.96 12.21 -15.23
N LEU A 119 8.24 12.12 -14.85
CA LEU A 119 8.95 13.14 -14.10
C LEU A 119 10.08 13.80 -14.90
N GLU A 120 10.17 13.57 -16.21
CA GLU A 120 11.25 14.05 -17.09
C GLU A 120 11.48 15.55 -16.98
N GLU A 121 10.39 16.33 -17.09
CA GLU A 121 10.44 17.79 -16.99
C GLU A 121 10.81 18.31 -15.60
N MET A 122 10.69 17.44 -14.59
CA MET A 122 10.93 17.77 -13.18
C MET A 122 12.28 17.26 -12.66
N ARG A 123 13.04 16.55 -13.48
CA ARG A 123 14.26 15.84 -13.09
C ARG A 123 15.21 16.68 -12.22
N ASN A 124 15.46 17.90 -12.65
CA ASN A 124 16.36 18.84 -11.94
C ASN A 124 15.62 19.83 -11.05
N ARG A 125 14.30 19.73 -10.94
CA ARG A 125 13.49 20.66 -10.16
C ARG A 125 13.71 20.43 -8.67
N PRO A 126 13.86 21.50 -7.87
CA PRO A 126 13.94 21.38 -6.43
C PRO A 126 12.69 20.76 -5.83
N THR A 127 12.86 19.78 -4.94
CA THR A 127 11.76 18.99 -4.37
C THR A 127 10.79 19.82 -3.55
N TYR A 128 11.23 20.91 -2.95
CA TYR A 128 10.37 21.82 -2.18
C TYR A 128 9.43 22.69 -3.03
N TYR A 129 9.62 22.75 -4.37
CA TYR A 129 8.70 23.41 -5.29
C TYR A 129 7.66 22.47 -5.89
N LEU A 130 7.69 21.19 -5.54
CA LEU A 130 6.76 20.21 -6.05
C LEU A 130 5.42 20.28 -5.32
N SER A 131 4.32 20.09 -6.04
CA SER A 131 3.00 19.85 -5.46
C SER A 131 2.96 18.51 -4.71
N GLY A 132 1.98 18.30 -3.84
CA GLY A 132 1.83 17.05 -3.10
C GLY A 132 1.73 15.81 -4.01
N GLY A 133 1.00 15.90 -5.13
CA GLY A 133 0.92 14.82 -6.11
C GLY A 133 2.22 14.56 -6.86
N GLU A 134 3.02 15.60 -7.16
CA GLU A 134 4.35 15.45 -7.74
C GLU A 134 5.32 14.80 -6.74
N LYS A 135 5.32 15.23 -5.49
CA LYS A 135 6.10 14.61 -4.40
C LYS A 135 5.76 13.13 -4.24
N LYS A 136 4.46 12.79 -4.27
CA LYS A 136 4.03 11.39 -4.21
C LYS A 136 4.57 10.56 -5.37
N ARG A 137 4.58 11.09 -6.59
CA ARG A 137 5.20 10.42 -7.75
C ARG A 137 6.70 10.24 -7.57
N VAL A 138 7.40 11.21 -6.96
CA VAL A 138 8.83 11.11 -6.65
C VAL A 138 9.09 10.01 -5.64
N THR A 139 8.33 9.91 -4.55
CA THR A 139 8.51 8.83 -3.56
C THR A 139 8.22 7.44 -4.15
N ILE A 140 7.28 7.35 -5.11
CA ILE A 140 7.05 6.10 -5.83
C ILE A 140 8.22 5.78 -6.78
N ALA A 141 8.74 6.79 -7.51
CA ALA A 141 9.90 6.63 -8.39
C ALA A 141 11.14 6.13 -7.63
N ASP A 142 11.36 6.65 -6.42
CA ASP A 142 12.43 6.20 -5.53
C ASP A 142 12.34 4.69 -5.24
N ILE A 143 11.15 4.20 -4.88
CA ILE A 143 10.92 2.78 -4.62
C ILE A 143 11.01 1.92 -5.88
N ILE A 144 10.54 2.43 -7.03
CA ILE A 144 10.65 1.73 -8.32
C ILE A 144 12.11 1.59 -8.74
N ALA A 145 12.92 2.63 -8.57
CA ALA A 145 14.35 2.61 -8.89
C ALA A 145 15.11 1.52 -8.10
N LEU A 146 14.70 1.25 -6.88
CA LEU A 146 15.25 0.18 -6.03
C LEU A 146 14.84 -1.23 -6.48
N GLU A 147 13.88 -1.36 -7.43
CA GLU A 147 13.35 -2.64 -7.92
C GLU A 147 12.81 -3.56 -6.81
N THR A 148 12.24 -2.98 -5.77
CA THR A 148 11.65 -3.76 -4.68
C THR A 148 10.57 -4.72 -5.21
N GLU A 149 10.45 -5.90 -4.61
CA GLU A 149 9.48 -6.93 -5.00
C GLU A 149 8.06 -6.61 -4.47
N ILE A 150 8.00 -5.97 -3.32
CA ILE A 150 6.76 -5.60 -2.63
C ILE A 150 6.79 -4.10 -2.35
N ILE A 151 5.67 -3.40 -2.57
CA ILE A 151 5.53 -2.00 -2.24
C ILE A 151 4.37 -1.83 -1.25
N PHE A 152 4.67 -1.25 -0.11
CA PHE A 152 3.70 -0.85 0.90
C PHE A 152 3.39 0.63 0.75
N PHE A 153 2.12 0.97 0.64
CA PHE A 153 1.62 2.34 0.62
C PHE A 153 0.83 2.60 1.90
N ASP A 154 1.31 3.52 2.72
CA ASP A 154 0.59 3.92 3.94
C ASP A 154 -0.31 5.11 3.64
N GLU A 155 -1.64 4.91 3.69
CA GLU A 155 -2.69 5.90 3.43
C GLU A 155 -2.45 6.76 2.17
N PRO A 156 -2.21 6.17 0.99
CA PRO A 156 -1.73 6.92 -0.18
C PRO A 156 -2.75 7.89 -0.77
N THR A 157 -4.04 7.71 -0.47
CA THR A 157 -5.13 8.51 -1.02
C THR A 157 -5.63 9.62 -0.09
N ALA A 158 -5.18 9.66 1.17
CA ALA A 158 -5.73 10.50 2.23
C ALA A 158 -5.72 12.01 1.96
N SER A 159 -4.84 12.50 1.09
CA SER A 159 -4.72 13.93 0.76
C SER A 159 -4.88 14.20 -0.74
N LEU A 160 -5.43 13.25 -1.49
CA LEU A 160 -5.62 13.38 -2.93
C LEU A 160 -7.07 13.73 -3.28
N ASP A 161 -7.24 14.61 -4.26
CA ASP A 161 -8.53 14.80 -4.91
C ASP A 161 -8.89 13.59 -5.80
N PRO A 162 -10.16 13.43 -6.20
CA PRO A 162 -10.62 12.26 -6.97
C PRO A 162 -9.82 12.01 -8.26
N ALA A 163 -9.42 13.08 -8.98
CA ALA A 163 -8.65 12.95 -10.21
C ALA A 163 -7.24 12.40 -9.95
N ASN A 164 -6.62 12.79 -8.84
CA ASN A 164 -5.32 12.29 -8.43
C ASN A 164 -5.39 10.88 -7.84
N ILE A 165 -6.50 10.48 -7.20
CA ILE A 165 -6.76 9.09 -6.79
C ILE A 165 -6.79 8.17 -8.03
N GLU A 166 -7.51 8.56 -9.09
CA GLU A 166 -7.55 7.79 -10.34
C GLU A 166 -6.17 7.70 -11.01
N LYS A 167 -5.40 8.78 -11.04
CA LYS A 167 -4.02 8.74 -11.54
C LYS A 167 -3.14 7.80 -10.72
N PHE A 168 -3.26 7.85 -9.40
CA PHE A 168 -2.55 6.95 -8.50
C PHE A 168 -2.93 5.49 -8.77
N LYS A 169 -4.22 5.17 -8.82
CA LYS A 169 -4.74 3.82 -9.14
C LYS A 169 -4.19 3.31 -10.47
N ASN A 170 -4.24 4.15 -11.52
CA ASN A 170 -3.69 3.80 -12.83
C ASN A 170 -2.18 3.60 -12.82
N THR A 171 -1.46 4.34 -11.99
CA THR A 171 -0.01 4.21 -11.83
C THR A 171 0.34 2.87 -11.18
N ILE A 172 -0.25 2.56 -10.03
CA ILE A 172 0.06 1.32 -9.31
C ILE A 172 -0.40 0.07 -10.07
N ASN A 173 -1.48 0.16 -10.86
CA ASN A 173 -1.96 -0.95 -11.68
C ASN A 173 -0.99 -1.34 -12.83
N LYS A 174 -0.12 -0.42 -13.24
CA LYS A 174 0.92 -0.70 -14.25
C LYS A 174 2.17 -1.35 -13.66
N LEU A 175 2.30 -1.35 -12.33
CA LEU A 175 3.45 -1.96 -11.67
C LEU A 175 3.26 -3.47 -11.59
N ASP A 176 4.20 -4.23 -12.16
CA ASP A 176 4.26 -5.70 -12.01
C ASP A 176 4.92 -6.03 -10.66
N LYS A 177 4.24 -5.71 -9.56
CA LYS A 177 4.71 -5.83 -8.19
C LYS A 177 3.61 -6.34 -7.27
N THR A 178 4.00 -6.90 -6.13
CA THR A 178 3.09 -7.11 -5.01
C THR A 178 2.82 -5.76 -4.36
N ILE A 179 1.55 -5.40 -4.21
CA ILE A 179 1.18 -4.10 -3.67
C ILE A 179 0.27 -4.28 -2.46
N VAL A 180 0.65 -3.63 -1.37
CA VAL A 180 -0.12 -3.61 -0.13
C VAL A 180 -0.42 -2.17 0.24
N ILE A 181 -1.70 -1.83 0.37
CA ILE A 181 -2.15 -0.48 0.70
C ILE A 181 -2.85 -0.50 2.05
N SER A 182 -2.40 0.32 3.01
CA SER A 182 -3.22 0.66 4.16
C SER A 182 -4.15 1.81 3.79
N THR A 183 -5.42 1.72 4.12
CA THR A 183 -6.36 2.82 3.91
C THR A 183 -7.59 2.72 4.81
N HIS A 184 -8.19 3.87 5.07
CA HIS A 184 -9.53 4.00 5.65
C HIS A 184 -10.60 4.26 4.57
N ASP A 185 -10.21 4.48 3.31
CA ASP A 185 -11.11 4.59 2.17
C ASP A 185 -11.53 3.19 1.71
N ILE A 186 -12.67 2.75 2.23
CA ILE A 186 -13.19 1.40 1.99
C ILE A 186 -13.68 1.24 0.55
N ASP A 187 -14.18 2.29 -0.08
CA ASP A 187 -14.67 2.22 -1.45
C ASP A 187 -13.51 2.06 -2.43
N PHE A 188 -12.42 2.82 -2.23
CA PHE A 188 -11.18 2.63 -2.98
C PHE A 188 -10.61 1.22 -2.79
N ALA A 189 -10.52 0.77 -1.52
CA ALA A 189 -10.01 -0.56 -1.22
C ALA A 189 -10.84 -1.66 -1.89
N TYR A 190 -12.17 -1.57 -1.81
CA TYR A 190 -13.11 -2.53 -2.39
C TYR A 190 -12.99 -2.62 -3.91
N GLU A 191 -12.82 -1.49 -4.57
CA GLU A 191 -12.65 -1.44 -6.02
C GLU A 191 -11.29 -2.05 -6.46
N TRP A 192 -10.23 -1.80 -5.70
CA TRP A 192 -8.86 -2.05 -6.16
C TRP A 192 -8.25 -3.37 -5.70
N ALA A 193 -8.48 -3.80 -4.43
CA ALA A 193 -7.77 -4.93 -3.83
C ALA A 193 -8.46 -6.27 -4.08
N ASP A 194 -7.69 -7.35 -4.18
CA ASP A 194 -8.20 -8.71 -4.32
C ASP A 194 -8.28 -9.42 -2.96
N ARG A 195 -7.47 -8.98 -1.98
CA ARG A 195 -7.43 -9.51 -0.62
C ARG A 195 -7.50 -8.37 0.40
N PHE A 196 -8.26 -8.59 1.45
CA PHE A 196 -8.51 -7.62 2.51
C PHE A 196 -8.05 -8.19 3.84
N ILE A 197 -7.26 -7.42 4.57
CA ILE A 197 -6.79 -7.76 5.91
C ILE A 197 -7.31 -6.68 6.85
N ILE A 198 -8.08 -7.08 7.86
CA ILE A 198 -8.67 -6.13 8.80
C ILE A 198 -7.89 -6.15 10.12
N PHE A 199 -7.32 -5.00 10.44
CA PHE A 199 -6.62 -4.76 11.71
C PHE A 199 -7.54 -4.13 12.74
N ASN A 200 -7.48 -4.62 13.97
CA ASN A 200 -8.13 -4.01 15.12
C ASN A 200 -7.25 -4.18 16.37
N ASN A 201 -6.91 -3.07 17.03
CA ASN A 201 -6.12 -3.06 18.27
C ASN A 201 -4.88 -3.98 18.21
N GLY A 202 -4.09 -3.85 17.17
CA GLY A 202 -2.85 -4.61 16.97
C GLY A 202 -3.03 -6.08 16.57
N ASN A 203 -4.25 -6.52 16.27
CA ASN A 203 -4.54 -7.89 15.84
C ASN A 203 -5.12 -7.90 14.42
N ILE A 204 -4.87 -8.97 13.66
CA ILE A 204 -5.64 -9.28 12.45
C ILE A 204 -6.92 -10.00 12.90
N ILE A 205 -8.08 -9.40 12.60
CA ILE A 205 -9.39 -9.97 12.94
C ILE A 205 -10.09 -10.62 11.75
N ALA A 206 -9.62 -10.34 10.53
CA ALA A 206 -10.07 -10.99 9.32
C ALA A 206 -9.00 -10.90 8.22
N ASP A 207 -8.96 -11.92 7.36
CA ASP A 207 -8.13 -12.04 6.17
C ASP A 207 -8.90 -12.83 5.12
N GLY A 208 -9.06 -12.29 3.93
CA GLY A 208 -9.82 -12.93 2.86
C GLY A 208 -10.13 -11.99 1.68
N ASN A 209 -10.93 -12.48 0.74
CA ASN A 209 -11.41 -11.69 -0.38
C ASN A 209 -12.58 -10.77 0.04
N TYR A 210 -13.24 -10.13 -0.93
CA TYR A 210 -14.36 -9.21 -0.69
C TYR A 210 -15.54 -9.83 0.08
N ALA A 211 -15.69 -11.16 0.16
CA ALA A 211 -16.71 -11.81 0.97
C ALA A 211 -16.61 -11.51 2.48
N ILE A 212 -15.49 -10.92 2.90
CA ILE A 212 -15.31 -10.42 4.27
C ILE A 212 -16.37 -9.37 4.65
N PHE A 213 -16.90 -8.62 3.67
CA PHE A 213 -17.94 -7.61 3.87
C PHE A 213 -19.35 -8.20 4.13
N GLU A 214 -19.53 -9.50 3.97
CA GLU A 214 -20.76 -10.20 4.41
C GLU A 214 -20.86 -10.26 5.94
N LYS A 215 -19.71 -10.25 6.64
CA LYS A 215 -19.59 -10.48 8.08
C LYS A 215 -19.79 -9.18 8.86
N ASN A 216 -21.04 -8.85 9.17
CA ASN A 216 -21.38 -7.62 9.90
C ASN A 216 -20.63 -7.49 11.23
N ASP A 217 -20.48 -8.59 11.96
CA ASP A 217 -19.78 -8.62 13.27
C ASP A 217 -18.31 -8.20 13.15
N ILE A 218 -17.63 -8.56 12.07
CA ILE A 218 -16.24 -8.15 11.79
C ILE A 218 -16.18 -6.67 11.45
N ILE A 219 -17.10 -6.20 10.59
CA ILE A 219 -17.16 -4.80 10.15
C ILE A 219 -17.44 -3.89 11.35
N GLU A 220 -18.42 -4.25 12.18
CA GLU A 220 -18.75 -3.52 13.42
C GLU A 220 -17.60 -3.53 14.43
N LYS A 221 -16.99 -4.70 14.67
CA LYS A 221 -15.83 -4.85 15.58
C LYS A 221 -14.64 -4.00 15.14
N ALA A 222 -14.43 -3.87 13.84
CA ALA A 222 -13.38 -3.03 13.27
C ALA A 222 -13.77 -1.54 13.25
N ASN A 223 -15.01 -1.19 13.61
CA ASN A 223 -15.60 0.13 13.46
C ASN A 223 -15.44 0.66 12.01
N LEU A 224 -15.69 -0.21 11.04
CA LEU A 224 -15.69 0.08 9.63
C LEU A 224 -17.13 0.17 9.11
N ARG A 225 -17.30 0.68 7.90
CA ARG A 225 -18.53 0.56 7.13
C ARG A 225 -18.35 -0.43 5.97
N LYS A 226 -19.44 -0.94 5.43
CA LYS A 226 -19.40 -1.64 4.15
C LYS A 226 -19.15 -0.66 3.00
N PRO A 227 -18.58 -1.12 1.86
CA PRO A 227 -18.48 -0.31 0.65
C PRO A 227 -19.85 0.22 0.20
N ILE A 228 -19.89 1.41 -0.38
CA ILE A 228 -21.17 2.02 -0.84
C ILE A 228 -21.86 1.14 -1.88
N LEU A 229 -21.12 0.61 -2.85
CA LEU A 229 -21.70 -0.30 -3.84
C LEU A 229 -22.26 -1.58 -3.21
N TRP A 230 -21.60 -2.13 -2.21
CA TRP A 230 -22.09 -3.27 -1.45
C TRP A 230 -23.43 -2.97 -0.78
N GLN A 231 -23.51 -1.86 -0.03
CA GLN A 231 -24.74 -1.44 0.63
C GLN A 231 -25.86 -1.16 -0.38
N THR A 232 -25.55 -0.58 -1.53
CA THR A 232 -26.51 -0.32 -2.60
C THR A 232 -27.15 -1.63 -3.09
N MET A 233 -26.33 -2.66 -3.32
CA MET A 233 -26.85 -3.96 -3.77
C MET A 233 -27.71 -4.64 -2.70
N GLU A 234 -27.34 -4.53 -1.41
CA GLU A 234 -28.16 -5.02 -0.30
C GLU A 234 -29.53 -4.32 -0.26
N VAL A 235 -29.56 -2.99 -0.38
CA VAL A 235 -30.82 -2.19 -0.40
C VAL A 235 -31.69 -2.53 -1.60
N MET A 236 -31.09 -2.82 -2.76
CA MET A 236 -31.81 -3.29 -3.96
C MET A 236 -32.31 -4.73 -3.85
N GLY A 237 -32.02 -5.43 -2.76
CA GLY A 237 -32.52 -6.78 -2.47
C GLY A 237 -31.74 -7.91 -3.14
N TYR A 238 -30.60 -7.63 -3.74
CA TYR A 238 -29.72 -8.69 -4.25
C TYR A 238 -29.10 -9.48 -3.09
N LYS A 239 -29.09 -10.82 -3.21
CA LYS A 239 -28.58 -11.70 -2.16
C LYS A 239 -27.32 -12.49 -2.56
N ASP A 240 -27.00 -12.49 -3.84
CA ASP A 240 -25.81 -13.18 -4.36
C ASP A 240 -24.61 -12.21 -4.35
N TYR A 241 -23.92 -12.17 -3.22
CA TYR A 241 -22.76 -11.30 -3.01
C TYR A 241 -21.63 -11.54 -4.01
N SER A 242 -21.54 -12.73 -4.61
CA SER A 242 -20.52 -13.06 -5.60
C SER A 242 -20.65 -12.26 -6.90
N LYS A 243 -21.81 -11.66 -7.11
CA LYS A 243 -22.15 -10.84 -8.29
C LYS A 243 -22.14 -9.34 -8.00
N TYR A 244 -21.81 -8.94 -6.79
CA TYR A 244 -21.79 -7.52 -6.45
C TYR A 244 -20.70 -6.78 -7.24
N PRO A 245 -21.05 -5.64 -7.88
CA PRO A 245 -20.09 -4.88 -8.66
C PRO A 245 -19.07 -4.22 -7.73
N ARG A 246 -17.82 -4.18 -8.16
CA ARG A 246 -16.74 -3.56 -7.41
C ARG A 246 -16.47 -2.12 -7.87
N SER A 247 -16.96 -1.76 -9.07
CA SER A 247 -16.83 -0.40 -9.62
C SER A 247 -18.16 0.08 -10.21
N ILE A 248 -18.26 1.37 -10.45
CA ILE A 248 -19.42 1.99 -11.13
C ILE A 248 -19.54 1.47 -12.57
N GLU A 249 -18.40 1.20 -13.24
CA GLU A 249 -18.38 0.63 -14.59
C GLU A 249 -19.00 -0.77 -14.59
N GLU A 250 -18.64 -1.61 -13.62
CA GLU A 250 -19.24 -2.94 -13.45
C GLU A 250 -20.73 -2.85 -13.13
N LEU A 251 -21.12 -1.92 -12.26
CA LEU A 251 -22.54 -1.67 -11.96
C LEU A 251 -23.31 -1.33 -13.23
N LYS A 252 -22.81 -0.39 -14.04
CA LYS A 252 -23.44 0.00 -15.31
C LYS A 252 -23.51 -1.18 -16.28
N LYS A 253 -22.44 -1.95 -16.41
CA LYS A 253 -22.36 -3.09 -17.32
C LYS A 253 -23.34 -4.19 -16.94
N ASN A 254 -23.43 -4.52 -15.65
CA ASN A 254 -24.20 -5.68 -15.18
C ASN A 254 -25.67 -5.34 -14.87
N TYR A 255 -25.97 -4.06 -14.57
CA TYR A 255 -27.28 -3.62 -14.06
C TYR A 255 -27.79 -2.34 -14.74
N GLY A 256 -27.08 -1.80 -15.74
CA GLY A 256 -27.39 -0.48 -16.36
C GLY A 256 -28.65 -0.42 -17.22
N GLU A 257 -29.36 -1.55 -17.42
CA GLU A 257 -30.65 -1.62 -18.14
C GLU A 257 -31.86 -1.57 -17.19
N ILE A 258 -31.68 -1.16 -15.95
CA ILE A 258 -32.80 -0.92 -15.04
C ILE A 258 -33.52 0.34 -15.53
N LYS A 259 -34.61 0.14 -16.32
CA LYS A 259 -35.53 1.17 -16.75
C LYS A 259 -36.45 1.58 -15.60
#